data_fefffc0b18be48f40913b6c9d7f54283
#
_entry.id   fefffc0b18be48f40913b6c9d7f54283
#
_cell.length_a   1.000
_cell.length_b   1.000
_cell.length_c   1.000
_cell.angle_alpha   90.00
_cell.angle_beta   90.00
_cell.angle_gamma   90.00
#
_symmetry.space_group_name_H-M   'P 1'
#
loop_
_entity.id
_entity.type
_entity.pdbx_description
1 polymer ?
#
loop_
_entity_poly.entity_id
_entity_poly.type
_entity_poly.pdbx_seq_one_letter_code
_entity_poly.pdbx_strand_id
1 'polypeptide(L)'
;MARGERRSSLIFYRGLRRLLRLVVNPYLRVRTENTEVLNLPGATILAPVHRSNLDSALLATKSQRRIRALGKESLFTTPGVSYLCAALGAIPVRRGEADRDALKAAKFLLDQGESMIVFPEGSRQSGSTVAELFDGAAWLAARTGARVIPVGIAGTGDALPQGAKFLHRSTVAIVPGDPMDPPKGEDGKRASRQQLANFTATLADRLQQAQDRAEALAAS
;
A
#
# COMPACT_ATOMS: atom_id res chain seq x y z
N MET A 1 12.45 3.80 -15.07
CA MET A 1 12.28 4.87 -14.06
C MET A 1 11.87 6.22 -14.66
N ALA A 2 12.43 6.69 -15.77
CA ALA A 2 12.13 8.03 -16.31
C ALA A 2 10.69 8.34 -16.77
N ARG A 3 9.86 7.34 -17.10
CA ARG A 3 8.49 7.59 -17.59
C ARG A 3 7.51 8.09 -16.52
N GLY A 4 7.68 7.67 -15.27
CA GLY A 4 6.78 8.05 -14.17
C GLY A 4 7.03 9.45 -13.58
N GLU A 5 8.13 10.11 -13.94
CA GLU A 5 8.52 11.43 -13.42
C GLU A 5 8.20 12.60 -14.37
N ARG A 6 7.69 12.30 -15.55
CA ARG A 6 7.29 13.35 -16.51
C ARG A 6 6.11 14.15 -15.95
N ARG A 7 6.09 15.45 -16.20
CA ARG A 7 4.97 16.36 -15.81
C ARG A 7 3.60 15.83 -16.25
N SER A 8 3.53 15.23 -17.44
CA SER A 8 2.32 14.58 -17.96
C SER A 8 1.82 13.43 -17.07
N SER A 9 2.72 12.60 -16.55
CA SER A 9 2.36 11.50 -15.63
C SER A 9 1.83 12.00 -14.29
N LEU A 10 2.35 13.11 -13.78
CA LEU A 10 1.85 13.74 -12.56
C LEU A 10 0.47 14.35 -12.76
N ILE A 11 0.23 15.01 -13.90
CA ILE A 11 -1.09 15.55 -14.25
C ILE A 11 -2.11 14.41 -14.38
N PHE A 12 -1.73 13.34 -15.10
CA PHE A 12 -2.57 12.15 -15.26
C PHE A 12 -2.88 11.50 -13.90
N TYR A 13 -1.88 11.30 -13.04
CA TYR A 13 -2.07 10.77 -11.69
C TYR A 13 -3.06 11.62 -10.88
N ARG A 14 -2.90 12.94 -10.90
CA ARG A 14 -3.80 13.87 -10.19
C ARG A 14 -5.21 13.82 -10.75
N GLY A 15 -5.36 13.77 -12.07
CA GLY A 15 -6.65 13.67 -12.76
C GLY A 15 -7.36 12.35 -12.40
N LEU A 16 -6.66 11.21 -12.52
CA LEU A 16 -7.23 9.90 -12.18
C LEU A 16 -7.59 9.81 -10.70
N ARG A 17 -6.72 10.27 -9.81
CA ARG A 17 -7.03 10.31 -8.37
C ARG A 17 -8.26 11.17 -8.07
N ARG A 18 -8.42 12.32 -8.75
CA ARG A 18 -9.59 13.18 -8.61
C ARG A 18 -10.86 12.48 -9.13
N LEU A 19 -10.78 11.80 -10.27
CA LEU A 19 -11.88 10.99 -10.80
C LEU A 19 -12.30 9.90 -9.83
N LEU A 20 -11.35 9.10 -9.32
CA LEU A 20 -11.62 8.07 -8.32
C LEU A 20 -12.27 8.65 -7.06
N ARG A 21 -11.78 9.80 -6.58
CA ARG A 21 -12.34 10.48 -5.41
C ARG A 21 -13.78 10.97 -5.63
N LEU A 22 -14.09 11.48 -6.81
CA LEU A 22 -15.40 12.09 -7.10
C LEU A 22 -16.44 11.07 -7.59
N VAL A 23 -16.02 9.96 -8.20
CA VAL A 23 -16.93 8.98 -8.80
C VAL A 23 -16.91 7.66 -8.03
N VAL A 24 -15.73 7.04 -7.88
CA VAL A 24 -15.64 5.70 -7.30
C VAL A 24 -15.85 5.72 -5.78
N ASN A 25 -15.29 6.71 -5.07
CA ASN A 25 -15.48 6.78 -3.62
C ASN A 25 -16.95 6.94 -3.20
N PRO A 26 -17.77 7.83 -3.82
CA PRO A 26 -19.19 7.91 -3.51
C PRO A 26 -19.94 6.64 -3.92
N TYR A 27 -19.63 6.06 -5.09
CA TYR A 27 -20.26 4.83 -5.55
C TYR A 27 -20.07 3.67 -4.57
N LEU A 28 -18.84 3.53 -4.03
CA LEU A 28 -18.47 2.53 -3.03
C LEU A 28 -18.70 2.99 -1.57
N ARG A 29 -19.35 4.14 -1.35
CA ARG A 29 -19.60 4.69 0.00
C ARG A 29 -18.36 4.61 0.89
N VAL A 30 -17.21 5.10 0.39
CA VAL A 30 -15.93 4.94 1.07
C VAL A 30 -15.89 5.76 2.36
N ARG A 31 -15.82 5.07 3.49
CA ARG A 31 -15.67 5.61 4.85
C ARG A 31 -14.21 5.60 5.27
N THR A 32 -13.82 6.54 6.10
CA THR A 32 -12.42 6.63 6.53
C THR A 32 -12.29 7.19 7.93
N GLU A 33 -11.27 6.73 8.65
CA GLU A 33 -10.80 7.28 9.91
C GLU A 33 -9.29 7.48 9.83
N ASN A 34 -8.73 8.36 10.66
CA ASN A 34 -7.29 8.57 10.87
C ASN A 34 -6.45 8.77 9.57
N THR A 35 -7.03 9.37 8.53
CA THR A 35 -6.34 9.51 7.23
C THR A 35 -5.25 10.58 7.21
N GLU A 36 -5.16 11.43 8.22
CA GLU A 36 -4.12 12.45 8.38
C GLU A 36 -2.72 11.83 8.47
N VAL A 37 -2.58 10.65 9.05
CA VAL A 37 -1.29 9.95 9.16
C VAL A 37 -0.71 9.56 7.79
N LEU A 38 -1.54 9.44 6.75
CA LEU A 38 -1.09 9.18 5.38
C LEU A 38 -0.32 10.34 4.76
N ASN A 39 -0.37 11.52 5.39
CA ASN A 39 0.25 12.75 4.89
C ASN A 39 1.47 13.18 5.73
N LEU A 40 1.93 12.33 6.63
CA LEU A 40 3.11 12.62 7.45
C LEU A 40 4.34 12.92 6.58
N PRO A 41 5.17 13.87 6.99
CA PRO A 41 6.38 14.22 6.23
C PRO A 41 7.42 13.11 6.26
N GLY A 42 8.28 13.08 5.26
CA GLY A 42 9.34 12.08 5.10
C GLY A 42 8.87 10.80 4.41
N ALA A 43 9.76 9.83 4.33
CA ALA A 43 9.45 8.53 3.74
C ALA A 43 8.47 7.74 4.62
N THR A 44 7.45 7.15 3.99
CA THR A 44 6.48 6.30 4.67
C THR A 44 6.19 5.04 3.87
N ILE A 45 6.05 3.92 4.56
CA ILE A 45 5.60 2.64 4.02
C ILE A 45 4.18 2.42 4.50
N LEU A 46 3.21 2.48 3.60
CA LEU A 46 1.84 2.09 3.90
C LEU A 46 1.75 0.58 3.76
N ALA A 47 1.40 -0.11 4.83
CA ALA A 47 1.32 -1.57 4.91
C ALA A 47 -0.15 -2.00 5.03
N PRO A 48 -0.94 -2.00 3.94
CA PRO A 48 -2.34 -2.40 4.00
C PRO A 48 -2.50 -3.92 3.94
N VAL A 49 -3.65 -4.40 4.43
CA VAL A 49 -4.19 -5.71 4.03
C VAL A 49 -4.40 -5.73 2.52
N HIS A 50 -4.40 -6.92 1.92
CA HIS A 50 -4.61 -7.04 0.47
C HIS A 50 -5.80 -7.94 0.16
N ARG A 51 -6.94 -7.34 -0.21
CA ARG A 51 -8.20 -8.03 -0.49
C ARG A 51 -8.63 -7.88 -1.95
N SER A 52 -8.22 -6.79 -2.61
CA SER A 52 -8.66 -6.47 -3.97
C SER A 52 -7.61 -5.68 -4.76
N ASN A 53 -7.73 -5.69 -6.09
CA ASN A 53 -6.95 -4.77 -6.93
C ASN A 53 -7.31 -3.30 -6.70
N LEU A 54 -8.43 -3.01 -6.03
CA LEU A 54 -8.86 -1.66 -5.68
C LEU A 54 -8.08 -1.05 -4.52
N ASP A 55 -7.46 -1.87 -3.65
CA ASP A 55 -6.88 -1.42 -2.39
C ASP A 55 -5.89 -0.27 -2.59
N SER A 56 -4.91 -0.44 -3.49
CA SER A 56 -3.92 0.59 -3.78
C SER A 56 -4.56 1.87 -4.35
N ALA A 57 -5.53 1.72 -5.24
CA ALA A 57 -6.15 2.85 -5.92
C ALA A 57 -6.99 3.68 -4.95
N LEU A 58 -7.80 3.03 -4.12
CA LEU A 58 -8.64 3.69 -3.12
C LEU A 58 -7.79 4.33 -2.02
N LEU A 59 -6.77 3.62 -1.51
CA LEU A 59 -5.84 4.16 -0.51
C LEU A 59 -5.14 5.41 -1.05
N ALA A 60 -4.70 5.42 -2.32
CA ALA A 60 -4.09 6.60 -2.94
C ALA A 60 -5.03 7.81 -3.02
N THR A 61 -6.37 7.61 -3.03
CA THR A 61 -7.32 8.72 -3.00
C THR A 61 -7.37 9.45 -1.65
N LYS A 62 -6.91 8.81 -0.58
CA LYS A 62 -6.97 9.36 0.79
C LYS A 62 -5.72 10.14 1.19
N SER A 63 -4.64 10.04 0.43
CA SER A 63 -3.42 10.84 0.65
C SER A 63 -3.36 12.06 -0.27
N GLN A 64 -2.77 13.14 0.21
CA GLN A 64 -2.41 14.30 -0.61
C GLN A 64 -1.09 14.08 -1.36
N ARG A 65 -0.23 13.21 -0.83
CA ARG A 65 1.06 12.84 -1.41
C ARG A 65 0.88 11.83 -2.55
N ARG A 66 1.84 11.79 -3.46
CA ARG A 66 1.91 10.68 -4.42
C ARG A 66 2.36 9.43 -3.68
N ILE A 67 1.62 8.35 -3.87
CA ILE A 67 1.97 7.05 -3.30
C ILE A 67 2.43 6.14 -4.43
N ARG A 68 3.57 5.50 -4.26
CA ARG A 68 4.10 4.46 -5.15
C ARG A 68 3.57 3.10 -4.72
N ALA A 69 3.51 2.15 -5.64
CA ALA A 69 3.11 0.78 -5.32
C ALA A 69 3.98 -0.22 -6.08
N LEU A 70 4.12 -1.43 -5.54
CA LEU A 70 4.72 -2.55 -6.24
C LEU A 70 3.64 -3.24 -7.09
N GLY A 71 3.83 -3.31 -8.41
CA GLY A 71 2.88 -3.90 -9.35
C GLY A 71 3.43 -5.16 -9.99
N LYS A 72 2.60 -6.20 -10.21
CA LYS A 72 3.01 -7.43 -10.89
C LYS A 72 3.61 -7.10 -12.26
N GLU A 73 4.77 -7.67 -12.60
CA GLU A 73 5.47 -7.44 -13.88
C GLU A 73 4.57 -7.67 -15.10
N SER A 74 3.68 -8.66 -15.05
CA SER A 74 2.73 -8.93 -16.14
C SER A 74 1.75 -7.79 -16.46
N LEU A 75 1.55 -6.82 -15.56
CA LEU A 75 0.75 -5.62 -15.84
C LEU A 75 1.48 -4.65 -16.77
N PHE A 76 2.80 -4.78 -16.88
CA PHE A 76 3.64 -3.90 -17.70
C PHE A 76 3.92 -4.46 -19.10
N THR A 77 3.41 -5.65 -19.42
CA THR A 77 3.57 -6.26 -20.76
C THR A 77 2.59 -5.70 -21.80
N THR A 78 1.43 -5.19 -21.36
CA THR A 78 0.42 -4.60 -22.24
C THR A 78 0.63 -3.09 -22.33
N PRO A 79 0.86 -2.48 -23.52
CA PRO A 79 1.27 -1.07 -23.65
C PRO A 79 0.39 -0.05 -22.93
N GLY A 80 -0.93 -0.11 -23.05
CA GLY A 80 -1.85 0.81 -22.39
C GLY A 80 -1.86 0.64 -20.86
N VAL A 81 -1.88 -0.62 -20.39
CA VAL A 81 -1.83 -0.96 -18.95
C VAL A 81 -0.47 -0.59 -18.38
N SER A 82 0.61 -0.85 -19.12
CA SER A 82 1.98 -0.46 -18.72
C SER A 82 2.09 1.06 -18.50
N TYR A 83 1.55 1.84 -19.44
CA TYR A 83 1.53 3.31 -19.29
C TYR A 83 0.73 3.75 -18.07
N LEU A 84 -0.46 3.16 -17.87
CA LEU A 84 -1.32 3.43 -16.71
C LEU A 84 -0.60 3.11 -15.39
N CYS A 85 -0.03 1.91 -15.26
CA CYS A 85 0.72 1.49 -14.08
C CYS A 85 1.91 2.42 -13.81
N ALA A 86 2.70 2.75 -14.84
CA ALA A 86 3.84 3.65 -14.71
C ALA A 86 3.40 5.09 -14.31
N ALA A 87 2.32 5.59 -14.89
CA ALA A 87 1.76 6.90 -14.57
C ALA A 87 1.21 6.96 -13.13
N LEU A 88 0.64 5.85 -12.65
CA LEU A 88 0.23 5.68 -11.25
C LEU A 88 1.42 5.51 -10.29
N GLY A 89 2.64 5.40 -10.83
CA GLY A 89 3.85 5.25 -10.02
C GLY A 89 4.10 3.82 -9.55
N ALA A 90 3.46 2.83 -10.19
CA ALA A 90 3.74 1.44 -9.91
C ALA A 90 5.12 1.02 -10.42
N ILE A 91 5.81 0.17 -9.65
CA ILE A 91 7.11 -0.42 -9.96
C ILE A 91 6.87 -1.89 -10.27
N PRO A 92 7.36 -2.41 -11.41
CA PRO A 92 7.21 -3.82 -11.74
C PRO A 92 7.98 -4.70 -10.76
N VAL A 93 7.33 -5.77 -10.29
CA VAL A 93 7.94 -6.79 -9.43
C VAL A 93 7.59 -8.19 -9.90
N ARG A 94 8.53 -9.12 -9.77
CA ARG A 94 8.30 -10.55 -9.97
C ARG A 94 7.75 -11.14 -8.68
N ARG A 95 6.51 -11.64 -8.72
CA ARG A 95 5.91 -12.30 -7.56
C ARG A 95 6.40 -13.74 -7.45
N GLY A 96 6.59 -14.21 -6.20
CA GLY A 96 6.99 -15.59 -5.89
C GLY A 96 8.48 -15.79 -5.62
N GLU A 97 9.30 -14.79 -5.87
CA GLU A 97 10.71 -14.76 -5.48
C GLU A 97 11.00 -13.49 -4.69
N ALA A 98 12.04 -13.53 -3.85
CA ALA A 98 12.55 -12.30 -3.22
C ALA A 98 13.16 -11.41 -4.33
N ASP A 99 12.32 -10.60 -4.96
CA ASP A 99 12.75 -9.71 -6.04
C ASP A 99 13.66 -8.61 -5.48
N ARG A 100 14.96 -8.90 -5.44
CA ARG A 100 15.98 -7.98 -4.92
C ARG A 100 16.02 -6.67 -5.68
N ASP A 101 15.68 -6.67 -6.96
CA ASP A 101 15.72 -5.45 -7.78
C ASP A 101 14.49 -4.58 -7.49
N ALA A 102 13.34 -5.19 -7.21
CA ALA A 102 12.17 -4.49 -6.72
C ALA A 102 12.42 -3.85 -5.33
N LEU A 103 13.06 -4.59 -4.41
CA LEU A 103 13.42 -4.04 -3.10
C LEU A 103 14.45 -2.90 -3.20
N LYS A 104 15.43 -2.99 -4.11
CA LYS A 104 16.37 -1.88 -4.39
C LYS A 104 15.65 -0.66 -4.95
N ALA A 105 14.72 -0.86 -5.89
CA ALA A 105 13.94 0.22 -6.47
C ALA A 105 13.02 0.88 -5.42
N ALA A 106 12.39 0.06 -4.55
CA ALA A 106 11.59 0.55 -3.43
C ALA A 106 12.44 1.36 -2.46
N LYS A 107 13.61 0.84 -2.06
CA LYS A 107 14.57 1.54 -1.21
C LYS A 107 14.98 2.88 -1.81
N PHE A 108 15.35 2.92 -3.10
CA PHE A 108 15.74 4.16 -3.78
C PHE A 108 14.66 5.24 -3.68
N LEU A 109 13.38 4.90 -3.86
CA LEU A 109 12.28 5.87 -3.77
C LEU A 109 12.02 6.33 -2.33
N LEU A 110 12.11 5.42 -1.36
CA LEU A 110 12.00 5.78 0.06
C LEU A 110 13.15 6.71 0.49
N ASP A 111 14.38 6.47 0.01
CA ASP A 111 15.54 7.36 0.25
C ASP A 111 15.32 8.78 -0.33
N GLN A 112 14.46 8.92 -1.36
CA GLN A 112 14.02 10.21 -1.89
C GLN A 112 12.86 10.85 -1.10
N GLY A 113 12.45 10.25 0.02
CA GLY A 113 11.35 10.74 0.85
C GLY A 113 9.95 10.44 0.29
N GLU A 114 9.84 9.55 -0.71
CA GLU A 114 8.55 9.16 -1.29
C GLU A 114 7.76 8.23 -0.36
N SER A 115 6.44 8.20 -0.52
CA SER A 115 5.55 7.25 0.16
C SER A 115 5.28 6.04 -0.73
N MET A 116 5.22 4.85 -0.14
CA MET A 116 5.07 3.61 -0.88
C MET A 116 4.07 2.66 -0.22
N ILE A 117 3.27 1.97 -1.03
CA ILE A 117 2.45 0.84 -0.59
C ILE A 117 3.27 -0.44 -0.72
N VAL A 118 3.36 -1.18 0.37
CA VAL A 118 3.93 -2.54 0.41
C VAL A 118 2.90 -3.44 1.08
N PHE A 119 2.36 -4.41 0.35
CA PHE A 119 1.45 -5.40 0.90
C PHE A 119 2.23 -6.46 1.67
N PRO A 120 2.19 -6.49 3.01
CA PRO A 120 3.03 -7.40 3.77
C PRO A 120 2.60 -8.86 3.65
N GLU A 121 1.35 -9.14 3.28
CA GLU A 121 0.82 -10.48 2.99
C GLU A 121 1.32 -11.07 1.65
N GLY A 122 2.01 -10.29 0.82
CA GLY A 122 2.60 -10.69 -0.47
C GLY A 122 1.61 -11.02 -1.58
N SER A 123 0.41 -11.46 -1.26
CA SER A 123 -0.66 -11.80 -2.20
C SER A 123 -2.03 -11.39 -1.65
N ARG A 124 -3.05 -11.38 -2.54
CA ARG A 124 -4.42 -11.11 -2.11
C ARG A 124 -4.94 -12.28 -1.26
N GLN A 125 -5.54 -11.93 -0.13
CA GLN A 125 -6.16 -12.84 0.82
C GLN A 125 -7.68 -12.65 0.84
N SER A 126 -8.40 -13.57 1.45
CA SER A 126 -9.85 -13.52 1.67
C SER A 126 -10.15 -13.41 3.16
N GLY A 127 -11.30 -12.83 3.49
CA GLY A 127 -11.76 -12.68 4.87
C GLY A 127 -11.11 -11.52 5.61
N SER A 128 -11.43 -11.39 6.90
CA SER A 128 -11.01 -10.29 7.78
C SER A 128 -9.70 -10.56 8.52
N THR A 129 -9.27 -11.82 8.62
CA THR A 129 -8.05 -12.18 9.33
C THR A 129 -6.81 -11.83 8.49
N VAL A 130 -5.85 -11.17 9.12
CA VAL A 130 -4.55 -10.87 8.52
C VAL A 130 -3.74 -12.17 8.40
N ALA A 131 -3.26 -12.46 7.20
CA ALA A 131 -2.42 -13.62 6.95
C ALA A 131 -0.99 -13.41 7.49
N GLU A 132 -0.17 -14.47 7.43
CA GLU A 132 1.25 -14.38 7.78
C GLU A 132 1.94 -13.30 6.95
N LEU A 133 2.72 -12.45 7.62
CA LEU A 133 3.42 -11.33 6.99
C LEU A 133 4.86 -11.67 6.64
N PHE A 134 5.30 -11.17 5.49
CA PHE A 134 6.70 -11.21 5.08
C PHE A 134 7.47 -10.01 5.64
N ASP A 135 8.75 -10.19 5.92
CA ASP A 135 9.65 -9.17 6.49
C ASP A 135 10.00 -8.01 5.54
N GLY A 136 9.45 -7.98 4.32
CA GLY A 136 9.80 -6.98 3.30
C GLY A 136 9.57 -5.53 3.75
N ALA A 137 8.46 -5.25 4.43
CA ALA A 137 8.17 -3.92 4.96
C ALA A 137 9.13 -3.56 6.10
N ALA A 138 9.39 -4.47 7.03
CA ALA A 138 10.33 -4.31 8.13
C ALA A 138 11.76 -4.06 7.61
N TRP A 139 12.18 -4.83 6.61
CA TRP A 139 13.50 -4.68 5.98
C TRP A 139 13.65 -3.32 5.30
N LEU A 140 12.66 -2.88 4.53
CA LEU A 140 12.68 -1.56 3.90
C LEU A 140 12.72 -0.44 4.95
N ALA A 141 11.89 -0.52 5.99
CA ALA A 141 11.87 0.44 7.09
C ALA A 141 13.23 0.54 7.78
N ALA A 142 13.85 -0.61 8.13
CA ALA A 142 15.18 -0.65 8.76
C ALA A 142 16.30 -0.05 7.89
N ARG A 143 16.15 -0.13 6.55
CA ARG A 143 17.18 0.34 5.61
C ARG A 143 17.03 1.79 5.19
N THR A 144 15.86 2.37 5.36
CA THR A 144 15.53 3.73 4.88
C THR A 144 15.17 4.70 6.00
N GLY A 145 14.90 4.19 7.20
CA GLY A 145 14.36 5.00 8.29
C GLY A 145 12.90 5.39 8.07
N ALA A 146 12.23 4.82 7.08
CA ALA A 146 10.82 5.10 6.80
C ALA A 146 9.93 4.54 7.90
N ARG A 147 8.93 5.32 8.33
CA ARG A 147 7.88 4.84 9.23
C ARG A 147 6.93 3.90 8.49
N VAL A 148 6.43 2.89 9.19
CA VAL A 148 5.44 1.94 8.67
C VAL A 148 4.07 2.28 9.23
N ILE A 149 3.06 2.39 8.36
CA ILE A 149 1.68 2.68 8.74
C ILE A 149 0.84 1.45 8.37
N PRO A 150 0.36 0.66 9.35
CA PRO A 150 -0.59 -0.42 9.09
C PRO A 150 -1.90 0.18 8.58
N VAL A 151 -2.57 -0.44 7.61
CA VAL A 151 -3.83 0.07 7.07
C VAL A 151 -4.86 -1.04 6.91
N GLY A 152 -5.93 -0.98 7.68
CA GLY A 152 -7.10 -1.82 7.49
C GLY A 152 -7.91 -1.37 6.28
N ILE A 153 -8.39 -2.32 5.48
CA ILE A 153 -9.26 -2.07 4.33
C ILE A 153 -10.34 -3.15 4.29
N ALA A 154 -11.60 -2.73 4.43
CA ALA A 154 -12.76 -3.62 4.37
C ALA A 154 -13.62 -3.34 3.15
N GLY A 155 -14.39 -4.34 2.69
CA GLY A 155 -15.38 -4.23 1.63
C GLY A 155 -14.84 -4.16 0.20
N THR A 156 -13.53 -4.08 -0.01
CA THR A 156 -12.94 -4.02 -1.38
C THR A 156 -13.01 -5.38 -2.09
N GLY A 157 -12.94 -6.48 -1.34
CA GLY A 157 -13.13 -7.84 -1.86
C GLY A 157 -14.51 -8.04 -2.46
N ASP A 158 -15.55 -7.50 -1.82
CA ASP A 158 -16.94 -7.54 -2.29
C ASP A 158 -17.16 -6.55 -3.44
N ALA A 159 -16.53 -5.36 -3.35
CA ALA A 159 -16.62 -4.34 -4.40
C ALA A 159 -16.02 -4.78 -5.73
N LEU A 160 -14.90 -5.52 -5.70
CA LEU A 160 -14.27 -6.11 -6.87
C LEU A 160 -13.66 -7.48 -6.51
N PRO A 161 -14.47 -8.55 -6.50
CA PRO A 161 -14.00 -9.90 -6.27
C PRO A 161 -12.90 -10.32 -7.25
N GLN A 162 -12.12 -11.33 -6.86
CA GLN A 162 -11.07 -11.85 -7.73
C GLN A 162 -11.67 -12.43 -9.02
N GLY A 163 -11.23 -11.94 -10.17
CA GLY A 163 -11.74 -12.33 -11.48
C GLY A 163 -12.92 -11.50 -11.98
N ALA A 164 -13.55 -10.68 -11.14
CA ALA A 164 -14.61 -9.76 -11.57
C ALA A 164 -14.07 -8.68 -12.50
N LYS A 165 -14.87 -8.31 -13.52
CA LYS A 165 -14.57 -7.25 -14.49
C LYS A 165 -15.23 -5.92 -14.15
N PHE A 166 -16.29 -5.94 -13.35
CA PHE A 166 -17.09 -4.77 -13.00
C PHE A 166 -17.13 -4.57 -11.49
N LEU A 167 -17.28 -3.31 -11.10
CA LEU A 167 -17.46 -2.94 -9.70
C LEU A 167 -18.87 -3.27 -9.24
N HIS A 168 -18.98 -3.90 -8.07
CA HIS A 168 -20.22 -4.06 -7.34
C HIS A 168 -20.35 -2.95 -6.30
N ARG A 169 -21.57 -2.48 -6.07
CA ARG A 169 -21.85 -1.50 -5.04
C ARG A 169 -21.64 -2.13 -3.66
N SER A 170 -20.73 -1.57 -2.90
CA SER A 170 -20.39 -2.04 -1.56
C SER A 170 -20.00 -0.86 -0.69
N THR A 171 -20.07 -1.01 0.64
CA THR A 171 -19.45 -0.06 1.55
C THR A 171 -18.00 -0.47 1.76
N VAL A 172 -17.09 0.47 1.52
CA VAL A 172 -15.65 0.26 1.73
C VAL A 172 -15.20 1.12 2.90
N ALA A 173 -14.37 0.58 3.79
CA ALA A 173 -13.73 1.36 4.83
C ALA A 173 -12.21 1.28 4.72
N ILE A 174 -11.53 2.40 5.02
CA ILE A 174 -10.07 2.52 5.05
C ILE A 174 -9.68 3.16 6.36
N VAL A 175 -8.95 2.44 7.19
CA VAL A 175 -8.53 2.87 8.53
C VAL A 175 -7.02 2.68 8.68
N PRO A 176 -6.22 3.74 8.49
CA PRO A 176 -4.83 3.73 8.89
C PRO A 176 -4.71 3.65 10.42
N GLY A 177 -3.82 2.79 10.91
CA GLY A 177 -3.40 2.75 12.30
C GLY A 177 -2.26 3.74 12.59
N ASP A 178 -1.77 3.73 13.82
CA ASP A 178 -0.68 4.59 14.24
C ASP A 178 0.64 4.25 13.53
N PRO A 179 1.43 5.26 13.15
CA PRO A 179 2.73 5.06 12.54
C PRO A 179 3.69 4.33 13.49
N MET A 180 4.40 3.36 12.97
CA MET A 180 5.44 2.60 13.65
C MET A 180 6.81 3.13 13.23
N ASP A 181 7.66 3.44 14.20
CA ASP A 181 9.05 3.79 13.92
C ASP A 181 9.83 2.59 13.39
N PRO A 182 10.79 2.80 12.46
CA PRO A 182 11.55 1.73 11.86
C PRO A 182 12.35 0.93 12.89
N PRO A 183 12.52 -0.40 12.71
CA PRO A 183 13.34 -1.21 13.58
C PRO A 183 14.81 -0.78 13.47
N LYS A 184 15.44 -0.58 14.61
CA LYS A 184 16.84 -0.15 14.75
C LYS A 184 17.67 -1.26 15.39
N GLY A 185 18.91 -1.41 14.94
CA GLY A 185 19.91 -2.21 15.64
C GLY A 185 20.48 -1.46 16.83
N GLU A 186 21.07 -2.18 17.75
CA GLU A 186 21.80 -1.63 18.88
C GLU A 186 23.06 -0.88 18.41
N ASP A 187 23.42 0.20 19.11
CA ASP A 187 24.63 1.02 18.86
C ASP A 187 24.81 1.50 17.41
N GLY A 188 23.70 1.83 16.73
CA GLY A 188 23.75 2.33 15.35
C GLY A 188 24.03 1.23 14.31
N LYS A 189 24.07 -0.04 14.72
CA LYS A 189 24.19 -1.18 13.81
C LYS A 189 22.90 -1.41 13.04
N ARG A 190 22.97 -2.27 12.04
CA ARG A 190 21.79 -2.71 11.28
C ARG A 190 20.89 -3.57 12.16
N ALA A 191 19.57 -3.42 12.00
CA ALA A 191 18.62 -4.30 12.67
C ALA A 191 18.91 -5.77 12.36
N SER A 192 18.96 -6.60 13.40
CA SER A 192 19.17 -8.05 13.29
C SER A 192 17.93 -8.72 12.68
N ARG A 193 18.09 -9.97 12.24
CA ARG A 193 16.96 -10.77 11.74
C ARG A 193 15.87 -10.91 12.80
N GLN A 194 16.23 -11.09 14.06
CA GLN A 194 15.27 -11.20 15.17
C GLN A 194 14.50 -9.89 15.37
N GLN A 195 15.18 -8.74 15.28
CA GLN A 195 14.50 -7.43 15.40
C GLN A 195 13.55 -7.16 14.23
N LEU A 196 13.87 -7.61 13.00
CA LEU A 196 12.96 -7.55 11.87
C LEU A 196 11.75 -8.45 12.10
N ALA A 197 11.93 -9.68 12.54
CA ALA A 197 10.84 -10.61 12.83
C ALA A 197 9.91 -10.09 13.96
N ASN A 198 10.49 -9.53 15.04
CA ASN A 198 9.70 -8.93 16.13
C ASN A 198 8.90 -7.72 15.63
N PHE A 199 9.49 -6.89 14.76
CA PHE A 199 8.78 -5.77 14.15
C PHE A 199 7.63 -6.27 13.26
N THR A 200 7.86 -7.31 12.46
CA THR A 200 6.82 -7.92 11.60
C THR A 200 5.68 -8.49 12.44
N ALA A 201 5.97 -9.15 13.56
CA ALA A 201 4.94 -9.63 14.48
C ALA A 201 4.10 -8.47 15.06
N THR A 202 4.76 -7.41 15.55
CA THR A 202 4.06 -6.21 16.02
C THR A 202 3.24 -5.54 14.91
N LEU A 203 3.75 -5.52 13.67
CA LEU A 203 3.00 -5.01 12.53
C LEU A 203 1.76 -5.85 12.25
N ALA A 204 1.83 -7.18 12.37
CA ALA A 204 0.69 -8.07 12.18
C ALA A 204 -0.43 -7.77 13.20
N ASP A 205 -0.09 -7.62 14.48
CA ASP A 205 -1.06 -7.28 15.53
C ASP A 205 -1.74 -5.93 15.26
N ARG A 206 -0.96 -4.89 14.91
CA ARG A 206 -1.49 -3.56 14.62
C ARG A 206 -2.30 -3.53 13.32
N LEU A 207 -1.90 -4.32 12.34
CA LEU A 207 -2.64 -4.44 11.08
C LEU A 207 -3.98 -5.16 11.30
N GLN A 208 -4.02 -6.18 12.16
CA GLN A 208 -5.28 -6.83 12.55
C GLN A 208 -6.21 -5.84 13.27
N GLN A 209 -5.70 -5.05 14.22
CA GLN A 209 -6.51 -4.03 14.90
C GLN A 209 -7.09 -3.00 13.92
N ALA A 210 -6.27 -2.53 12.97
CA ALA A 210 -6.73 -1.61 11.92
C ALA A 210 -7.79 -2.26 11.02
N GLN A 211 -7.62 -3.56 10.70
CA GLN A 211 -8.58 -4.32 9.90
C GLN A 211 -9.91 -4.51 10.64
N ASP A 212 -9.89 -4.90 11.90
CA ASP A 212 -11.10 -5.07 12.71
C ASP A 212 -11.88 -3.75 12.81
N ARG A 213 -11.16 -2.61 12.95
CA ARG A 213 -11.78 -1.30 12.93
C ARG A 213 -12.38 -0.93 11.58
N ALA A 214 -11.70 -1.31 10.48
CA ALA A 214 -12.22 -1.09 9.13
C ALA A 214 -13.49 -1.92 8.87
N GLU A 215 -13.52 -3.19 9.30
CA GLU A 215 -14.72 -4.05 9.20
C GLU A 215 -15.90 -3.44 9.99
N ALA A 216 -15.67 -3.02 11.22
CA ALA A 216 -16.70 -2.36 12.04
C ALA A 216 -17.21 -1.07 11.39
N LEU A 217 -16.31 -0.25 10.81
CA LEU A 217 -16.67 0.97 10.12
C LEU A 217 -17.44 0.71 8.81
N ALA A 218 -17.13 -0.37 8.09
CA ALA A 218 -17.86 -0.73 6.88
C ALA A 218 -19.27 -1.22 7.18
N ALA A 219 -19.48 -1.89 8.33
CA ALA A 219 -20.77 -2.44 8.75
C ALA A 219 -21.71 -1.39 9.37
N SER A 220 -21.21 -0.25 9.87
CA SER A 220 -22.01 0.83 10.48
C SER A 220 -22.81 1.59 9.44
#